data_b7d9e37b67e83682bf38490f5b4a5c0c
#
_entry.id   b7d9e37b67e83682bf38490f5b4a5c0c
#
_cell.length_a   1.000
_cell.length_b   1.000
_cell.length_c   1.000
_cell.angle_alpha   90.00
_cell.angle_beta   90.00
_cell.angle_gamma   90.00
#
_symmetry.space_group_name_H-M   'P 1'
#
loop_
_entity.id
_entity.type
_entity.pdbx_description
1 polymer ?
#
loop_
_entity_poly.entity_id
_entity_poly.type
_entity_poly.pdbx_seq_one_letter_code
_entity_poly.pdbx_strand_id
1 'polypeptide(L)'
;VAIPKDAENVEGAYKFMTFLQKPEIMAEITNAVRFPNGNAAATPLVDKDITSDPGIYPPADVQAKLYAIADLPAATQRILTRSWTKIKSGK
;
A
#
# COMPACT_ATOMS: atom_id res chain seq x y z
N VAL A 1 5.76 0.75 -4.88
CA VAL A 1 7.09 0.23 -5.30
C VAL A 1 7.79 1.32 -6.10
N ALA A 2 9.09 1.54 -5.88
CA ALA A 2 9.90 2.52 -6.59
C ALA A 2 11.28 1.93 -6.92
N ILE A 3 11.89 2.42 -7.99
CA ILE A 3 13.27 2.07 -8.37
C ILE A 3 14.17 3.21 -7.91
N PRO A 4 15.16 2.97 -7.03
CA PRO A 4 16.14 3.98 -6.65
C PRO A 4 16.89 4.52 -7.86
N LYS A 5 17.31 5.79 -7.81
CA LYS A 5 18.02 6.45 -8.91
C LYS A 5 19.36 5.79 -9.23
N ASP A 6 19.98 5.20 -8.24
CA ASP A 6 21.29 4.52 -8.28
C ASP A 6 21.18 3.00 -8.40
N ALA A 7 20.01 2.47 -8.81
CA ALA A 7 19.82 1.04 -9.00
C ALA A 7 20.71 0.53 -10.15
N GLU A 8 21.53 -0.49 -9.86
CA GLU A 8 22.45 -1.08 -10.85
C GLU A 8 21.74 -1.93 -11.91
N ASN A 9 20.60 -2.57 -11.55
CA ASN A 9 19.84 -3.44 -12.45
C ASN A 9 18.41 -2.92 -12.65
N VAL A 10 18.28 -1.84 -13.38
CA VAL A 10 16.97 -1.19 -13.65
C VAL A 10 16.07 -2.11 -14.50
N GLU A 11 16.63 -2.83 -15.48
CA GLU A 11 15.86 -3.75 -16.31
C GLU A 11 15.26 -4.91 -15.50
N GLY A 12 16.04 -5.50 -14.59
CA GLY A 12 15.56 -6.51 -13.66
C GLY A 12 14.46 -5.97 -12.72
N ALA A 13 14.62 -4.73 -12.25
CA ALA A 13 13.63 -4.08 -11.42
C ALA A 13 12.30 -3.89 -12.17
N TYR A 14 12.32 -3.46 -13.43
CA TYR A 14 11.11 -3.37 -14.26
C TYR A 14 10.46 -4.73 -14.51
N LYS A 15 11.25 -5.77 -14.80
CA LYS A 15 10.73 -7.14 -14.96
C LYS A 15 10.02 -7.62 -13.69
N PHE A 16 10.62 -7.36 -12.52
CA PHE A 16 10.04 -7.72 -11.24
C PHE A 16 8.74 -6.94 -10.96
N MET A 17 8.74 -5.63 -11.19
CA MET A 17 7.52 -4.81 -11.03
C MET A 17 6.40 -5.29 -11.96
N THR A 18 6.72 -5.58 -13.21
CA THR A 18 5.73 -6.10 -14.18
C THR A 18 5.20 -7.46 -13.75
N PHE A 19 6.05 -8.33 -13.21
CA PHE A 19 5.64 -9.63 -12.67
C PHE A 19 4.67 -9.46 -11.50
N LEU A 20 4.99 -8.59 -10.54
CA LEU A 20 4.12 -8.32 -9.38
C LEU A 20 2.74 -7.76 -9.78
N GLN A 21 2.66 -7.04 -10.90
CA GLN A 21 1.41 -6.45 -11.39
C GLN A 21 0.50 -7.42 -12.15
N LYS A 22 0.94 -8.65 -12.40
CA LYS A 22 0.06 -9.68 -12.98
C LYS A 22 -1.12 -9.93 -12.02
N PRO A 23 -2.36 -9.97 -12.53
CA PRO A 23 -3.55 -10.14 -11.70
C PRO A 23 -3.49 -11.37 -10.79
N GLU A 24 -2.97 -12.49 -11.31
CA GLU A 24 -2.85 -13.76 -10.58
C GLU A 24 -1.90 -13.62 -9.40
N ILE A 25 -0.71 -13.04 -9.65
CA ILE A 25 0.31 -12.84 -8.61
C ILE A 25 -0.17 -11.85 -7.54
N MET A 26 -0.82 -10.77 -7.97
CA MET A 26 -1.35 -9.78 -7.05
C MET A 26 -2.48 -10.35 -6.19
N ALA A 27 -3.33 -11.21 -6.75
CA ALA A 27 -4.37 -11.90 -5.99
C ALA A 27 -3.78 -12.89 -4.97
N GLU A 28 -2.78 -13.68 -5.35
CA GLU A 28 -2.08 -14.58 -4.41
C GLU A 28 -1.43 -13.82 -3.25
N ILE A 29 -0.79 -12.69 -3.53
CA ILE A 29 -0.22 -11.82 -2.48
C ILE A 29 -1.32 -11.33 -1.55
N THR A 30 -2.43 -10.81 -2.09
CA THR A 30 -3.57 -10.34 -1.30
C THR A 30 -4.15 -11.46 -0.42
N ASN A 31 -4.33 -12.66 -0.97
CA ASN A 31 -4.84 -13.81 -0.22
C ASN A 31 -3.90 -14.21 0.93
N ALA A 32 -2.59 -14.12 0.72
CA ALA A 32 -1.59 -14.45 1.74
C ALA A 32 -1.49 -13.40 2.85
N VAL A 33 -1.48 -12.10 2.49
CA VAL A 33 -1.24 -11.02 3.47
C VAL A 33 -2.52 -10.38 4.00
N ARG A 34 -3.67 -10.65 3.38
CA ARG A 34 -5.00 -10.11 3.72
C ARG A 34 -5.07 -8.57 3.70
N PHE A 35 -4.31 -7.95 2.79
CA PHE A 35 -4.37 -6.52 2.50
C PHE A 35 -4.92 -6.28 1.10
N PRO A 36 -5.71 -5.22 0.89
CA PRO A 36 -6.23 -4.89 -0.43
C PRO A 36 -5.09 -4.47 -1.36
N ASN A 37 -5.29 -4.68 -2.65
CA ASN A 37 -4.37 -4.25 -3.68
C ASN A 37 -5.00 -3.20 -4.60
N GLY A 38 -4.16 -2.49 -5.36
CA GLY A 38 -4.61 -1.46 -6.30
C GLY A 38 -4.88 -1.97 -7.72
N ASN A 39 -4.84 -3.29 -7.96
CA ASN A 39 -5.05 -3.87 -9.29
C ASN A 39 -6.51 -4.37 -9.42
N ALA A 40 -7.35 -3.59 -10.08
CA ALA A 40 -8.76 -3.94 -10.28
C ALA A 40 -8.96 -5.30 -11.00
N ALA A 41 -8.02 -5.69 -11.87
CA ALA A 41 -8.08 -6.98 -12.56
C ALA A 41 -7.78 -8.17 -11.63
N ALA A 42 -7.12 -7.95 -10.50
CA ALA A 42 -6.85 -8.98 -9.51
C ALA A 42 -8.06 -9.26 -8.60
N THR A 43 -8.94 -8.28 -8.40
CA THR A 43 -10.07 -8.39 -7.45
C THR A 43 -10.95 -9.62 -7.68
N PRO A 44 -11.31 -10.02 -8.92
CA PRO A 44 -12.11 -11.24 -9.14
C PRO A 44 -11.40 -12.55 -8.76
N LEU A 45 -10.08 -12.52 -8.62
CA LEU A 45 -9.22 -13.68 -8.29
C LEU A 45 -8.89 -13.76 -6.79
N VAL A 46 -9.23 -12.71 -6.03
CA VAL A 46 -9.05 -12.69 -4.57
C VAL A 46 -10.16 -13.51 -3.91
N ASP A 47 -9.82 -14.20 -2.83
CA ASP A 47 -10.75 -15.01 -2.05
C ASP A 47 -11.97 -14.20 -1.58
N LYS A 48 -13.14 -14.84 -1.64
CA LYS A 48 -14.41 -14.15 -1.34
C LYS A 48 -14.53 -13.70 0.11
N ASP A 49 -13.93 -14.41 1.05
CA ASP A 49 -13.90 -14.02 2.47
C ASP A 49 -13.11 -12.72 2.69
N ILE A 50 -12.12 -12.43 1.84
CA ILE A 50 -11.34 -11.20 1.86
C ILE A 50 -12.09 -10.06 1.14
N THR A 51 -12.63 -10.33 -0.06
CA THR A 51 -13.34 -9.30 -0.84
C THR A 51 -14.67 -8.89 -0.22
N SER A 52 -15.28 -9.73 0.59
CA SER A 52 -16.53 -9.42 1.33
C SER A 52 -16.29 -8.73 2.67
N ASP A 53 -15.05 -8.64 3.13
CA ASP A 53 -14.71 -7.94 4.37
C ASP A 53 -14.65 -6.42 4.14
N PRO A 54 -15.60 -5.63 4.71
CA PRO A 54 -15.60 -4.17 4.54
C PRO A 54 -14.40 -3.47 5.19
N GLY A 55 -13.67 -4.13 6.07
CA GLY A 55 -12.43 -3.63 6.65
C GLY A 55 -11.25 -3.72 5.67
N ILE A 56 -11.32 -4.62 4.68
CA ILE A 56 -10.29 -4.81 3.65
C ILE A 56 -10.74 -4.16 2.33
N TYR A 57 -11.96 -4.46 1.89
CA TYR A 57 -12.58 -3.90 0.69
C TYR A 57 -13.81 -3.07 1.08
N PRO A 58 -13.65 -1.81 1.45
CA PRO A 58 -14.75 -0.97 1.88
C PRO A 58 -15.73 -0.72 0.73
N PRO A 59 -17.05 -0.60 1.03
CA PRO A 59 -18.06 -0.31 0.02
C PRO A 59 -17.83 1.05 -0.66
N ALA A 60 -18.41 1.25 -1.83
CA ALA A 60 -18.12 2.38 -2.71
C ALA A 60 -18.40 3.75 -2.06
N ASP A 61 -19.41 3.85 -1.22
CA ASP A 61 -19.75 5.08 -0.47
C ASP A 61 -18.68 5.43 0.59
N VAL A 62 -18.02 4.44 1.16
CA VAL A 62 -16.87 4.62 2.06
C VAL A 62 -15.62 4.96 1.26
N GLN A 63 -15.37 4.24 0.15
CA GLN A 63 -14.22 4.51 -0.72
C GLN A 63 -14.21 5.96 -1.22
N ALA A 64 -15.38 6.52 -1.57
CA ALA A 64 -15.51 7.90 -2.01
C ALA A 64 -15.11 8.95 -0.95
N LYS A 65 -15.05 8.56 0.32
CA LYS A 65 -14.65 9.42 1.45
C LYS A 65 -13.19 9.22 1.86
N LEU A 66 -12.50 8.23 1.29
CA LEU A 66 -11.09 8.00 1.58
C LEU A 66 -10.23 9.08 0.94
N TYR A 67 -9.17 9.45 1.63
CA TYR A 67 -8.17 10.39 1.13
C TYR A 67 -6.76 9.89 1.47
N ALA A 68 -5.80 10.21 0.61
CA ALA A 68 -4.40 9.95 0.89
C ALA A 68 -3.84 11.04 1.81
N ILE A 69 -3.08 10.65 2.81
CA ILE A 69 -2.35 11.61 3.65
C ILE A 69 -1.27 12.26 2.78
N ALA A 70 -1.36 13.57 2.61
CA ALA A 70 -0.36 14.34 1.87
C ALA A 70 0.94 14.46 2.66
N ASP A 71 2.05 14.61 1.95
CA ASP A 71 3.34 14.90 2.58
C ASP A 71 3.28 16.22 3.36
N LEU A 72 3.72 16.16 4.60
CA LEU A 72 3.77 17.33 5.47
C LEU A 72 5.02 18.17 5.15
N PRO A 73 4.93 19.52 5.25
CA PRO A 73 6.11 20.35 5.18
C PRO A 73 7.18 19.87 6.18
N ALA A 74 8.46 19.95 5.79
CA ALA A 74 9.57 19.42 6.58
C ALA A 74 9.62 19.95 8.03
N ALA A 75 9.17 21.17 8.26
CA ALA A 75 9.06 21.76 9.61
C ALA A 75 7.99 21.04 10.45
N THR A 76 6.83 20.81 9.87
CA THR A 76 5.71 20.08 10.53
C THR A 76 6.08 18.63 10.79
N GLN A 77 6.71 17.96 9.81
CA GLN A 77 7.18 16.59 9.96
C GLN A 77 8.18 16.45 11.11
N ARG A 78 9.10 17.42 11.29
CA ARG A 78 10.03 17.44 12.43
C ARG A 78 9.32 17.55 13.77
N ILE A 79 8.29 18.41 13.87
CA ILE A 79 7.49 18.56 15.08
C ILE A 79 6.77 17.24 15.40
N LEU A 80 6.13 16.64 14.41
CA LEU A 80 5.43 15.36 14.55
C LEU A 80 6.37 14.26 15.06
N THR A 81 7.52 14.11 14.44
CA THR A 81 8.54 13.10 14.82
C THR A 81 9.04 13.32 16.25
N ARG A 82 9.32 14.58 16.64
CA ARG A 82 9.74 14.90 18.01
C ARG A 82 8.64 14.58 19.02
N SER A 83 7.40 14.98 18.74
CA SER A 83 6.25 14.73 19.61
C SER A 83 6.02 13.23 19.78
N TRP A 84 6.10 12.46 18.70
CA TRP A 84 5.97 11.01 18.76
C TRP A 84 7.08 10.34 19.56
N THR A 85 8.34 10.79 19.37
CA THR A 85 9.48 10.31 20.16
C THR A 85 9.28 10.61 21.65
N LYS A 86 8.83 11.83 21.97
CA LYS A 86 8.54 12.23 23.36
C LYS A 86 7.45 11.36 24.00
N ILE A 87 6.37 11.09 23.28
CA ILE A 87 5.28 10.21 23.75
C ILE A 87 5.82 8.81 24.05
N LYS A 88 6.58 8.23 23.11
CA LYS A 88 7.11 6.86 23.27
C LYS A 88 8.17 6.73 24.36
N SER A 89 8.98 7.75 24.57
CA SER A 89 10.07 7.72 25.55
C SER A 89 9.65 8.18 26.93
N GLY A 90 8.47 8.78 27.10
CA GLY A 90 7.98 9.31 28.37
C GLY A 90 8.75 10.52 28.88
N LYS A 91 9.55 11.18 28.01
CA LYS A 91 10.41 12.32 28.38
C LYS A 91 10.00 13.57 27.61
#